data_31034d2c2865161cfcf065b6e8cc1750
#
_entry.id   31034d2c2865161cfcf065b6e8cc1750
#
_cell.length_a   1.000
_cell.length_b   1.000
_cell.length_c   1.000
_cell.angle_alpha   90.00
_cell.angle_beta   90.00
_cell.angle_gamma   90.00
#
_symmetry.space_group_name_H-M   'P 1'
#
loop_
_entity.id
_entity.type
_entity.pdbx_description
1 polymer ?
#
loop_
_entity_poly.entity_id
_entity_poly.type
_entity_poly.pdbx_seq_one_letter_code
_entity_poly.pdbx_strand_id
1 'polypeptide(L)'
;DAIFKAYNSSHGRGNVGYKTGEKIAFKINLTNQSCSTAERPLRMDVAPQLLNAVLHELVDNVGVAQADIFMGDPYREFRKEYRDMVMSKYPNVYYVDGAGGNGVHQTKPSVNAVLKFSNKALQSTLPQQYLDATYVINLPCLKTHNEGGITLIAKNHQGSFLEKGSDPRGQ
;
A
#
# COMPACT_ATOMS: atom_id res chain seq x y z
N ASP A 1 1.68 19.02 3.72
CA ASP A 1 2.49 19.41 2.54
C ASP A 1 4.01 19.36 2.78
N ALA A 2 4.49 19.43 4.03
CA ALA A 2 5.91 19.42 4.36
C ALA A 2 6.67 18.19 3.85
N ILE A 3 6.07 16.99 3.92
CA ILE A 3 6.68 15.75 3.46
C ILE A 3 6.98 15.78 1.95
N PHE A 4 6.07 16.36 1.15
CA PHE A 4 6.26 16.49 -0.30
C PHE A 4 7.37 17.48 -0.62
N LYS A 5 7.45 18.61 0.09
CA LYS A 5 8.54 19.59 -0.05
C LYS A 5 9.89 18.98 0.28
N ALA A 6 9.99 18.26 1.38
CA ALA A 6 11.22 17.58 1.79
C ALA A 6 11.66 16.52 0.74
N TYR A 7 10.72 15.69 0.29
CA TYR A 7 10.98 14.70 -0.74
C TYR A 7 11.44 15.35 -2.06
N ASN A 8 10.70 16.33 -2.54
CA ASN A 8 11.00 17.02 -3.80
C ASN A 8 12.35 17.72 -3.76
N SER A 9 12.67 18.38 -2.63
CA SER A 9 13.98 19.02 -2.45
C SER A 9 15.12 18.01 -2.48
N SER A 10 14.97 16.87 -1.81
CA SER A 10 16.01 15.82 -1.77
C SER A 10 16.19 15.10 -3.12
N HIS A 11 15.21 15.17 -4.00
CA HIS A 11 15.24 14.56 -5.34
C HIS A 11 15.46 15.58 -6.48
N GLY A 12 15.96 16.79 -6.16
CA GLY A 12 16.29 17.80 -7.16
C GLY A 12 15.09 18.45 -7.84
N ARG A 13 13.88 18.28 -7.28
CA ARG A 13 12.63 18.85 -7.81
C ARG A 13 12.32 20.25 -7.24
N GLY A 14 13.19 20.77 -6.36
CA GLY A 14 12.99 22.05 -5.65
C GLY A 14 12.10 21.93 -4.42
N ASN A 15 11.97 23.05 -3.69
CA ASN A 15 11.14 23.12 -2.48
C ASN A 15 9.65 23.33 -2.84
N VAL A 16 9.08 22.37 -3.56
CA VAL A 16 7.69 22.41 -4.01
C VAL A 16 6.87 21.31 -3.33
N GLY A 17 5.61 21.61 -2.99
CA GLY A 17 4.68 20.66 -2.40
C GLY A 17 4.03 19.76 -3.44
N TYR A 18 2.96 19.07 -3.02
CA TYR A 18 2.10 18.29 -3.89
C TYR A 18 1.49 19.17 -4.99
N LYS A 19 1.41 18.64 -6.19
CA LYS A 19 0.74 19.26 -7.33
C LYS A 19 -0.48 18.42 -7.73
N THR A 20 -1.58 19.07 -8.02
CA THR A 20 -2.81 18.41 -8.48
C THR A 20 -2.54 17.45 -9.64
N GLY A 21 -3.08 16.25 -9.54
CA GLY A 21 -2.91 15.18 -10.53
C GLY A 21 -1.66 14.30 -10.31
N GLU A 22 -0.79 14.64 -9.37
CA GLU A 22 0.28 13.71 -8.95
C GLU A 22 -0.34 12.54 -8.17
N LYS A 23 0.06 11.31 -8.52
CA LYS A 23 -0.48 10.10 -7.91
C LYS A 23 0.34 9.67 -6.70
N ILE A 24 -0.36 9.20 -5.68
CA ILE A 24 0.23 8.73 -4.43
C ILE A 24 -0.14 7.27 -4.22
N ALA A 25 0.86 6.39 -4.12
CA ALA A 25 0.65 5.00 -3.79
C ALA A 25 1.08 4.69 -2.36
N PHE A 26 0.21 4.03 -1.60
CA PHE A 26 0.51 3.55 -0.26
C PHE A 26 0.75 2.06 -0.25
N LYS A 27 1.93 1.64 0.24
CA LYS A 27 2.15 0.28 0.71
C LYS A 27 1.87 0.21 2.21
N ILE A 28 0.74 -0.35 2.56
CA ILE A 28 0.38 -0.62 3.95
C ILE A 28 0.83 -2.02 4.37
N ASN A 29 0.80 -2.33 5.65
CA ASN A 29 1.15 -3.64 6.18
C ASN A 29 -0.09 -4.38 6.68
N LEU A 30 -0.54 -5.38 5.94
CA LEU A 30 -1.59 -6.32 6.34
C LEU A 30 -0.97 -7.72 6.40
N THR A 31 -1.06 -8.40 7.54
CA THR A 31 -0.42 -9.71 7.73
C THR A 31 -1.35 -10.78 8.30
N ASN A 32 -2.52 -10.39 8.81
CA ASN A 32 -3.46 -11.30 9.45
C ASN A 32 -4.42 -11.99 8.47
N GLN A 33 -3.94 -12.44 7.32
CA GLN A 33 -4.77 -13.04 6.28
C GLN A 33 -5.57 -14.27 6.73
N SER A 34 -5.02 -15.09 7.61
CA SER A 34 -5.65 -16.36 8.03
C SER A 34 -6.73 -16.19 9.11
N CYS A 35 -7.03 -14.97 9.51
CA CYS A 35 -8.04 -14.70 10.53
C CYS A 35 -9.37 -14.33 9.90
N SER A 36 -10.08 -15.33 9.39
CA SER A 36 -11.45 -15.19 8.88
C SER A 36 -12.49 -14.88 9.99
N THR A 37 -12.09 -14.98 11.24
CA THR A 37 -12.96 -14.69 12.38
C THR A 37 -12.73 -13.28 12.89
N ALA A 38 -13.82 -12.54 13.08
CA ALA A 38 -13.88 -11.15 13.54
C ALA A 38 -13.26 -10.88 14.93
N GLU A 39 -12.70 -11.88 15.58
CA GLU A 39 -12.33 -11.83 16.99
C GLU A 39 -10.83 -11.66 17.28
N ARG A 40 -9.97 -11.65 16.27
CA ARG A 40 -8.55 -11.41 16.53
C ARG A 40 -8.20 -9.93 16.41
N PRO A 41 -7.58 -9.36 17.44
CA PRO A 41 -7.21 -7.95 17.43
C PRO A 41 -6.25 -7.67 16.27
N LEU A 42 -6.43 -6.52 15.59
CA LEU A 42 -5.61 -6.00 14.48
C LEU A 42 -4.17 -5.63 14.91
N ARG A 43 -3.60 -6.35 15.88
CA ARG A 43 -2.33 -5.98 16.54
C ARG A 43 -1.11 -6.07 15.65
N MET A 44 -1.25 -6.76 14.51
CA MET A 44 -0.11 -7.01 13.61
C MET A 44 -0.24 -6.27 12.28
N ASP A 45 -1.35 -5.59 12.06
CA ASP A 45 -1.62 -4.81 10.86
C ASP A 45 -1.50 -3.32 11.15
N VAL A 46 -1.34 -2.51 10.11
CA VAL A 46 -1.42 -1.07 10.26
C VAL A 46 -2.79 -0.69 10.83
N ALA A 47 -2.82 0.21 11.80
CA ALA A 47 -4.08 0.60 12.43
C ALA A 47 -4.99 1.35 11.44
N PRO A 48 -6.28 0.99 11.31
CA PRO A 48 -7.19 1.71 10.41
C PRO A 48 -7.37 3.19 10.79
N GLN A 49 -7.20 3.53 12.07
CA GLN A 49 -7.18 4.93 12.54
C GLN A 49 -6.03 5.72 11.93
N LEU A 50 -4.84 5.11 11.78
CA LEU A 50 -3.70 5.75 11.13
C LEU A 50 -3.98 6.00 9.66
N LEU A 51 -4.56 5.02 8.95
CA LEU A 51 -4.95 5.21 7.55
C LEU A 51 -5.96 6.34 7.38
N ASN A 52 -6.95 6.39 8.27
CA ASN A 52 -7.95 7.46 8.27
C ASN A 52 -7.32 8.84 8.52
N ALA A 53 -6.37 8.94 9.46
CA ALA A 53 -5.66 10.18 9.75
C ALA A 53 -4.79 10.64 8.57
N VAL A 54 -4.09 9.70 7.92
CA VAL A 54 -3.27 10.00 6.73
C VAL A 54 -4.14 10.44 5.56
N LEU A 55 -5.26 9.78 5.32
CA LEU A 55 -6.19 10.19 4.26
C LEU A 55 -6.82 11.56 4.57
N HIS A 56 -7.17 11.82 5.83
CA HIS A 56 -7.63 13.14 6.25
C HIS A 56 -6.61 14.24 5.94
N GLU A 57 -5.34 14.01 6.29
CA GLU A 57 -4.30 14.99 5.98
C GLU A 57 -4.13 15.21 4.48
N LEU A 58 -4.15 14.13 3.67
CA LEU A 58 -3.94 14.26 2.23
C LEU A 58 -5.14 14.85 1.51
N VAL A 59 -6.33 14.34 1.78
CA VAL A 59 -7.55 14.73 1.05
C VAL A 59 -8.07 16.07 1.55
N ASP A 60 -8.25 16.18 2.87
CA ASP A 60 -8.97 17.32 3.46
C ASP A 60 -8.05 18.53 3.68
N ASN A 61 -6.75 18.34 3.98
CA ASN A 61 -5.82 19.44 4.27
C ASN A 61 -4.89 19.77 3.09
N VAL A 62 -4.38 18.78 2.36
CA VAL A 62 -3.47 19.01 1.21
C VAL A 62 -4.25 19.19 -0.09
N GLY A 63 -5.46 18.63 -0.20
CA GLY A 63 -6.32 18.72 -1.38
C GLY A 63 -6.01 17.66 -2.45
N VAL A 64 -5.45 16.52 -2.06
CA VAL A 64 -5.22 15.40 -2.97
C VAL A 64 -6.56 14.80 -3.36
N ALA A 65 -6.83 14.66 -4.65
CA ALA A 65 -8.04 13.99 -5.11
C ALA A 65 -8.02 12.52 -4.67
N GLN A 66 -9.11 12.01 -4.11
CA GLN A 66 -9.18 10.61 -3.68
C GLN A 66 -8.81 9.63 -4.79
N ALA A 67 -9.22 9.91 -6.03
CA ALA A 67 -8.94 9.08 -7.20
C ALA A 67 -7.44 9.01 -7.58
N ASP A 68 -6.62 9.94 -7.07
CA ASP A 68 -5.18 9.94 -7.27
C ASP A 68 -4.43 9.18 -6.15
N ILE A 69 -5.18 8.62 -5.19
CA ILE A 69 -4.62 7.83 -4.10
C ILE A 69 -4.88 6.35 -4.34
N PHE A 70 -3.82 5.57 -4.39
CA PHE A 70 -3.82 4.11 -4.37
C PHE A 70 -3.40 3.63 -2.98
N MET A 71 -4.19 2.76 -2.34
CA MET A 71 -3.91 2.30 -0.98
C MET A 71 -4.21 0.82 -0.82
N GLY A 72 -3.23 0.05 -0.35
CA GLY A 72 -3.46 -1.34 -0.06
C GLY A 72 -2.22 -2.16 0.28
N ASP A 73 -2.45 -3.43 0.43
CA ASP A 73 -1.44 -4.48 0.46
C ASP A 73 -1.67 -5.41 -0.72
N PRO A 74 -0.74 -5.56 -1.67
CA PRO A 74 -0.94 -6.39 -2.85
C PRO A 74 -1.26 -7.86 -2.58
N TYR A 75 -0.87 -8.37 -1.41
CA TYR A 75 -1.02 -9.77 -1.05
C TYR A 75 -2.17 -10.08 -0.10
N ARG A 76 -2.50 -9.13 0.81
CA ARG A 76 -3.35 -9.40 1.96
C ARG A 76 -4.69 -8.70 1.83
N GLU A 77 -5.74 -9.31 2.38
CA GLU A 77 -7.09 -8.80 2.24
C GLU A 77 -7.35 -7.55 3.07
N PHE A 78 -8.10 -6.62 2.48
CA PHE A 78 -8.60 -5.42 3.12
C PHE A 78 -9.84 -5.77 3.94
N ARG A 79 -9.66 -5.93 5.25
CA ARG A 79 -10.68 -6.46 6.16
C ARG A 79 -11.86 -5.52 6.37
N LYS A 80 -12.95 -6.08 6.90
CA LYS A 80 -14.20 -5.35 7.14
C LYS A 80 -13.98 -4.08 7.98
N GLU A 81 -13.16 -4.13 9.01
CA GLU A 81 -12.89 -3.00 9.89
C GLU A 81 -12.25 -1.82 9.17
N TYR A 82 -11.39 -2.09 8.19
CA TYR A 82 -10.83 -1.04 7.32
C TYR A 82 -11.88 -0.48 6.37
N ARG A 83 -12.72 -1.36 5.80
CA ARG A 83 -13.82 -0.92 4.93
C ARG A 83 -14.78 -0.02 5.68
N ASP A 84 -15.19 -0.43 6.87
CA ASP A 84 -16.15 0.33 7.68
C ASP A 84 -15.59 1.68 8.15
N MET A 85 -14.31 1.74 8.50
CA MET A 85 -13.70 2.94 9.07
C MET A 85 -13.09 3.87 8.04
N VAL A 86 -12.44 3.32 7.01
CA VAL A 86 -11.64 4.09 6.06
C VAL A 86 -12.40 4.30 4.76
N MET A 87 -12.90 3.23 4.15
CA MET A 87 -13.56 3.31 2.84
C MET A 87 -14.92 4.01 2.93
N SER A 88 -15.63 3.92 4.05
CA SER A 88 -16.89 4.66 4.25
C SER A 88 -16.69 6.17 4.20
N LYS A 89 -15.52 6.66 4.66
CA LYS A 89 -15.19 8.09 4.68
C LYS A 89 -14.53 8.57 3.39
N TYR A 90 -13.71 7.72 2.76
CA TYR A 90 -12.98 8.04 1.54
C TYR A 90 -13.29 7.04 0.42
N PRO A 91 -14.54 6.99 -0.10
CA PRO A 91 -15.01 5.93 -0.98
C PRO A 91 -14.39 5.93 -2.38
N ASN A 92 -13.79 7.04 -2.81
CA ASN A 92 -13.22 7.19 -4.15
C ASN A 92 -11.69 6.95 -4.19
N VAL A 93 -11.07 6.59 -3.05
CA VAL A 93 -9.68 6.11 -3.03
C VAL A 93 -9.63 4.75 -3.71
N TYR A 94 -8.59 4.50 -4.50
CA TYR A 94 -8.41 3.22 -5.17
C TYR A 94 -7.81 2.20 -4.20
N TYR A 95 -8.69 1.50 -3.49
CA TYR A 95 -8.28 0.45 -2.56
C TYR A 95 -7.97 -0.85 -3.29
N VAL A 96 -6.91 -1.55 -2.85
CA VAL A 96 -6.42 -2.77 -3.49
C VAL A 96 -5.98 -3.80 -2.45
N ASP A 97 -6.25 -5.06 -2.77
CA ASP A 97 -5.75 -6.20 -2.01
C ASP A 97 -5.50 -7.43 -2.91
N GLY A 98 -5.11 -8.55 -2.31
CA GLY A 98 -4.86 -9.78 -3.05
C GLY A 98 -6.11 -10.48 -3.59
N ALA A 99 -7.27 -10.28 -2.96
CA ALA A 99 -8.50 -11.01 -3.28
C ALA A 99 -9.47 -10.20 -4.14
N GLY A 100 -9.60 -8.90 -3.88
CA GLY A 100 -10.63 -8.05 -4.46
C GLY A 100 -12.02 -8.29 -3.85
N GLY A 101 -12.99 -7.52 -4.31
CA GLY A 101 -14.38 -7.60 -3.85
C GLY A 101 -14.72 -6.61 -2.73
N ASN A 102 -16.01 -6.43 -2.46
CA ASN A 102 -16.51 -5.51 -1.44
C ASN A 102 -16.00 -4.06 -1.60
N GLY A 103 -15.88 -3.58 -2.85
CA GLY A 103 -15.37 -2.24 -3.17
C GLY A 103 -13.85 -2.13 -3.20
N VAL A 104 -13.12 -3.22 -2.96
CA VAL A 104 -11.66 -3.31 -3.08
C VAL A 104 -11.30 -3.97 -4.41
N HIS A 105 -10.29 -3.44 -5.11
CA HIS A 105 -9.82 -4.00 -6.36
C HIS A 105 -8.79 -5.10 -6.12
N GLN A 106 -8.83 -6.15 -6.93
CA GLN A 106 -7.79 -7.16 -6.91
C GLN A 106 -6.49 -6.59 -7.51
N THR A 107 -5.37 -6.82 -6.85
CA THR A 107 -4.06 -6.43 -7.36
C THR A 107 -3.76 -7.15 -8.67
N LYS A 108 -3.29 -6.38 -9.66
CA LYS A 108 -2.85 -6.91 -10.96
C LYS A 108 -1.37 -6.62 -11.16
N PRO A 109 -0.59 -7.65 -11.55
CA PRO A 109 0.82 -7.45 -11.87
C PRO A 109 0.97 -6.57 -13.11
N SER A 110 1.94 -5.66 -13.08
CA SER A 110 2.31 -4.88 -14.26
C SER A 110 3.17 -5.72 -15.20
N VAL A 111 2.88 -5.65 -16.49
CA VAL A 111 3.73 -6.25 -17.53
C VAL A 111 5.03 -5.46 -17.75
N ASN A 112 5.05 -4.20 -17.30
CA ASN A 112 6.17 -3.28 -17.51
C ASN A 112 7.16 -3.24 -16.35
N ALA A 113 6.82 -3.82 -15.21
CA ALA A 113 7.62 -3.81 -13.99
C ALA A 113 8.09 -5.21 -13.59
N VAL A 114 8.82 -5.84 -14.48
CA VAL A 114 9.40 -7.18 -14.19
C VAL A 114 10.71 -7.02 -13.45
N LEU A 115 10.77 -7.51 -12.24
CA LEU A 115 11.98 -7.62 -11.44
C LEU A 115 12.65 -8.97 -11.73
N LYS A 116 13.91 -8.92 -12.11
CA LYS A 116 14.73 -10.11 -12.37
C LYS A 116 15.76 -10.24 -11.24
N PHE A 117 15.73 -11.32 -10.53
CA PHE A 117 16.71 -11.62 -9.50
C PHE A 117 17.95 -12.28 -10.09
N SER A 118 19.09 -12.14 -9.42
CA SER A 118 20.39 -12.63 -9.90
C SER A 118 20.44 -14.14 -10.16
N ASN A 119 19.64 -14.93 -9.43
CA ASN A 119 19.52 -16.36 -9.62
C ASN A 119 18.72 -16.76 -10.87
N LYS A 120 18.15 -15.81 -11.60
CA LYS A 120 17.33 -15.97 -12.83
C LYS A 120 16.10 -16.87 -12.70
N ALA A 121 15.95 -17.61 -11.60
CA ALA A 121 14.85 -18.55 -11.38
C ALA A 121 13.55 -17.85 -10.96
N LEU A 122 13.67 -16.73 -10.27
CA LEU A 122 12.53 -15.96 -9.77
C LEU A 122 12.35 -14.68 -10.57
N GLN A 123 11.13 -14.44 -10.96
CA GLN A 123 10.70 -13.17 -11.52
C GLN A 123 9.52 -12.67 -10.69
N SER A 124 9.57 -11.41 -10.33
CA SER A 124 8.46 -10.73 -9.65
C SER A 124 8.03 -9.51 -10.43
N THR A 125 6.83 -9.05 -10.20
CA THR A 125 6.30 -7.82 -10.78
C THR A 125 5.82 -6.89 -9.68
N LEU A 126 5.69 -5.61 -10.00
CA LEU A 126 5.02 -4.64 -9.15
C LEU A 126 3.62 -4.37 -9.68
N PRO A 127 2.67 -3.96 -8.85
CA PRO A 127 1.43 -3.36 -9.31
C PRO A 127 1.70 -2.14 -10.19
N GLN A 128 0.92 -1.98 -11.27
CA GLN A 128 1.08 -0.84 -12.21
C GLN A 128 0.97 0.50 -11.47
N GLN A 129 0.14 0.57 -10.45
CA GLN A 129 -0.10 1.78 -9.66
C GLN A 129 1.15 2.29 -8.93
N TYR A 130 2.11 1.41 -8.62
CA TYR A 130 3.40 1.86 -8.05
C TYR A 130 4.30 2.51 -9.08
N LEU A 131 4.20 2.10 -10.37
CA LEU A 131 4.95 2.71 -11.45
C LEU A 131 4.36 4.07 -11.84
N ASP A 132 3.04 4.17 -11.79
CA ASP A 132 2.30 5.39 -12.15
C ASP A 132 2.38 6.45 -11.05
N ALA A 133 2.77 6.08 -9.84
CA ALA A 133 2.81 6.97 -8.69
C ALA A 133 4.00 7.96 -8.77
N THR A 134 3.71 9.21 -8.50
CA THR A 134 4.74 10.25 -8.27
C THR A 134 5.41 10.05 -6.91
N TYR A 135 4.62 9.60 -5.92
CA TYR A 135 5.09 9.33 -4.57
C TYR A 135 4.65 7.94 -4.12
N VAL A 136 5.59 7.16 -3.58
CA VAL A 136 5.27 5.91 -2.89
C VAL A 136 5.51 6.10 -1.40
N ILE A 137 4.45 5.96 -0.62
CA ILE A 137 4.49 6.08 0.84
C ILE A 137 4.40 4.69 1.46
N ASN A 138 5.42 4.33 2.20
CA ASN A 138 5.50 3.05 2.89
C ASN A 138 5.05 3.22 4.35
N LEU A 139 3.96 2.55 4.74
CA LEU A 139 3.43 2.53 6.10
C LEU A 139 3.64 1.16 6.75
N PRO A 140 4.85 0.89 7.25
CA PRO A 140 5.16 -0.37 7.91
C PRO A 140 4.59 -0.44 9.33
N CYS A 141 4.41 -1.67 9.83
CA CYS A 141 4.21 -1.91 11.26
C CYS A 141 5.53 -2.33 11.91
N LEU A 142 5.88 -1.69 13.02
CA LEU A 142 6.96 -2.15 13.87
C LEU A 142 6.48 -3.36 14.68
N LYS A 143 6.99 -4.54 14.35
CA LYS A 143 6.66 -5.80 15.04
C LYS A 143 7.74 -6.83 14.88
N THR A 144 7.70 -7.88 15.70
CA THR A 144 8.55 -9.06 15.54
C THR A 144 8.18 -9.85 14.26
N HIS A 145 9.14 -10.60 13.75
CA HIS A 145 8.97 -11.48 12.60
C HIS A 145 9.78 -12.75 12.79
N ASN A 146 9.18 -13.92 12.57
CA ASN A 146 9.82 -15.21 12.82
C ASN A 146 11.11 -15.43 12.03
N GLU A 147 11.09 -15.07 10.74
CA GLU A 147 12.25 -15.28 9.85
C GLU A 147 13.18 -14.06 9.80
N GLY A 148 12.63 -12.85 9.83
CA GLY A 148 13.39 -11.61 9.67
C GLY A 148 13.72 -10.90 10.99
N GLY A 149 13.39 -11.47 12.12
CA GLY A 149 13.56 -10.88 13.45
C GLY A 149 12.63 -9.68 13.69
N ILE A 150 12.64 -8.70 12.81
CA ILE A 150 11.85 -7.47 12.91
C ILE A 150 11.19 -7.11 11.58
N THR A 151 9.97 -6.58 11.63
CA THR A 151 9.30 -5.95 10.49
C THR A 151 9.43 -4.43 10.61
N LEU A 152 9.99 -3.82 9.59
CA LEU A 152 10.12 -2.39 9.39
C LEU A 152 9.99 -2.05 7.90
N ILE A 153 10.54 -0.91 7.50
CA ILE A 153 10.41 -0.30 6.17
C ILE A 153 10.74 -1.29 5.03
N ALA A 154 11.93 -1.88 5.05
CA ALA A 154 12.38 -2.78 3.98
C ALA A 154 11.53 -4.07 3.92
N LYS A 155 11.21 -4.66 5.09
CA LYS A 155 10.42 -5.89 5.17
C LYS A 155 8.98 -5.68 4.70
N ASN A 156 8.40 -4.49 4.88
CA ASN A 156 7.06 -4.20 4.35
C ASN A 156 7.01 -4.24 2.83
N HIS A 157 8.08 -3.86 2.14
CA HIS A 157 8.16 -3.92 0.69
C HIS A 157 8.24 -5.34 0.11
N GLN A 158 8.52 -6.37 0.91
CA GLN A 158 8.41 -7.75 0.44
C GLN A 158 7.00 -8.07 -0.07
N GLY A 159 5.96 -7.52 0.56
CA GLY A 159 4.57 -7.63 0.10
C GLY A 159 4.19 -6.69 -1.06
N SER A 160 5.14 -5.97 -1.64
CA SER A 160 4.91 -5.15 -2.85
C SER A 160 5.14 -5.94 -4.14
N PHE A 161 5.83 -7.08 -4.05
CA PHE A 161 6.18 -7.89 -5.21
C PHE A 161 5.15 -8.99 -5.42
N LEU A 162 4.74 -9.17 -6.67
CA LEU A 162 3.86 -10.25 -7.09
C LEU A 162 4.68 -11.26 -7.88
N GLU A 163 4.73 -12.50 -7.43
CA GLU A 163 5.41 -13.56 -8.16
C GLU A 163 4.72 -13.80 -9.50
N LYS A 164 5.51 -13.92 -10.57
CA LYS A 164 4.98 -14.19 -11.90
C LYS A 164 4.37 -15.59 -11.92
N GLY A 165 3.06 -15.67 -12.14
CA GLY A 165 2.31 -16.91 -12.18
C GLY A 165 1.76 -17.38 -10.84
N SER A 166 2.02 -16.69 -9.74
CA SER A 166 1.34 -16.97 -8.48
C SER A 166 -0.04 -16.28 -8.46
N ASP A 167 -1.04 -17.01 -8.03
CA ASP A 167 -2.28 -16.41 -7.58
C ASP A 167 -1.92 -15.47 -6.41
N PRO A 168 -2.32 -14.17 -6.45
CA PRO A 168 -2.07 -13.27 -5.31
C PRO A 168 -2.68 -13.77 -3.99
N ARG A 169 -3.58 -14.75 -4.06
CA ARG A 169 -4.10 -15.51 -2.92
C ARG A 169 -3.23 -16.71 -2.57
N GLY A 170 -2.27 -17.04 -3.42
CA GLY A 170 -1.36 -18.16 -3.27
C GLY A 170 -0.48 -18.00 -2.04
N GLN A 171 -0.58 -18.93 -1.25
CA GLN A 171 0.00 -19.20 0.05
C GLN A 171 1.52 -19.22 0.02
#